data_10225734d2dc883918727c1e791e8e42
#
_entry.id   10225734d2dc883918727c1e791e8e42
#
_cell.length_a   1.000
_cell.length_b   1.000
_cell.length_c   1.000
_cell.angle_alpha   90.00
_cell.angle_beta   90.00
_cell.angle_gamma   90.00
#
_symmetry.space_group_name_H-M   'P 1'
#
loop_
_entity.id
_entity.type
_entity.pdbx_description
1 polymer ?
#
loop_
_entity_poly.entity_id
_entity_poly.type
_entity_poly.pdbx_seq_one_letter_code
_entity_poly.pdbx_strand_id
1 'polypeptide(L)'
;TTEYQVVIPVPLFGIAPVKCSEKMKIKAWSGYEREGWMDTGNDTVYVTETGLVYHKDYHCSHLDLSIRMTHLELVEGLRNENGGKYYPCEHCVKGNGGNIYITNSGDRYHSSLSCSGLKRTIYAIPISEAAGKGACSRCGQ
;
A
#
# COMPACT_ATOMS: atom_id res chain seq x y z
N THR A 1 -29.26 -18.29 11.88
CA THR A 1 -29.47 -19.73 11.59
C THR A 1 -30.33 -19.82 10.35
N THR A 2 -29.84 -20.49 9.35
CA THR A 2 -30.58 -20.73 8.10
C THR A 2 -30.94 -22.20 8.08
N GLU A 3 -32.22 -22.51 7.93
CA GLU A 3 -32.73 -23.87 7.81
C GLU A 3 -33.19 -24.07 6.36
N TYR A 4 -32.76 -25.15 5.76
CA TYR A 4 -33.19 -25.55 4.41
C TYR A 4 -33.32 -27.07 4.31
N GLN A 5 -34.16 -27.52 3.41
CA GLN A 5 -34.35 -28.94 3.14
C GLN A 5 -33.70 -29.30 1.79
N VAL A 6 -32.90 -30.35 1.80
CA VAL A 6 -32.29 -30.91 0.59
C VAL A 6 -32.94 -32.24 0.30
N VAL A 7 -33.44 -32.37 -0.90
CA VAL A 7 -33.99 -33.66 -1.41
C VAL A 7 -32.86 -34.34 -2.17
N ILE A 8 -32.38 -35.46 -1.64
CA ILE A 8 -31.34 -36.27 -2.28
C ILE A 8 -32.06 -37.41 -3.05
N PRO A 9 -31.99 -37.42 -4.38
CA PRO A 9 -32.55 -38.55 -5.16
C PRO A 9 -31.62 -39.75 -5.04
N VAL A 10 -31.97 -40.70 -4.18
CA VAL A 10 -31.26 -41.97 -4.11
C VAL A 10 -32.06 -43.02 -4.90
N PRO A 11 -31.52 -43.57 -6.00
CA PRO A 11 -32.29 -44.35 -6.95
C PRO A 11 -32.79 -45.71 -6.48
N LEU A 12 -32.45 -46.15 -5.28
CA LEU A 12 -32.87 -47.46 -4.72
C LEU A 12 -33.66 -47.40 -3.41
N PHE A 13 -33.73 -46.29 -2.68
CA PHE A 13 -34.30 -46.25 -1.33
C PHE A 13 -35.35 -45.17 -1.08
N GLY A 14 -35.90 -44.58 -2.11
CA GLY A 14 -36.91 -43.53 -1.96
C GLY A 14 -36.33 -42.15 -1.66
N ILE A 15 -37.17 -41.14 -1.87
CA ILE A 15 -36.80 -39.72 -1.66
C ILE A 15 -37.09 -39.36 -0.23
N ALA A 16 -36.05 -39.16 0.58
CA ALA A 16 -36.20 -38.64 1.94
C ALA A 16 -35.66 -37.21 2.03
N PRO A 17 -36.47 -36.26 2.50
CA PRO A 17 -35.96 -34.90 2.74
C PRO A 17 -35.03 -34.88 3.96
N VAL A 18 -33.82 -34.40 3.76
CA VAL A 18 -32.85 -34.18 4.84
C VAL A 18 -32.94 -32.73 5.29
N LYS A 19 -33.23 -32.50 6.55
CA LYS A 19 -33.21 -31.18 7.13
C LYS A 19 -31.76 -30.81 7.46
N CYS A 20 -31.26 -29.78 6.82
CA CYS A 20 -29.96 -29.21 7.11
C CYS A 20 -30.12 -27.89 7.86
N SER A 21 -29.37 -27.72 8.93
CA SER A 21 -29.34 -26.47 9.69
C SER A 21 -27.90 -26.01 9.81
N GLU A 22 -27.61 -24.83 9.31
CA GLU A 22 -26.29 -24.22 9.38
C GLU A 22 -26.32 -22.99 10.28
N LYS A 23 -25.37 -22.91 11.20
CA LYS A 23 -25.14 -21.72 12.00
C LYS A 23 -23.89 -21.03 11.49
N MET A 24 -24.05 -19.95 10.78
CA MET A 24 -22.95 -19.06 10.45
C MET A 24 -22.76 -18.05 11.58
N LYS A 25 -21.64 -18.10 12.27
CA LYS A 25 -21.21 -17.01 13.15
C LYS A 25 -20.57 -15.95 12.31
N ILE A 26 -21.32 -14.96 11.90
CA ILE A 26 -20.78 -13.74 11.32
C ILE A 26 -20.35 -12.86 12.48
N LYS A 27 -19.07 -12.62 12.60
CA LYS A 27 -18.58 -11.55 13.46
C LYS A 27 -18.99 -10.25 12.76
N ALA A 28 -20.07 -9.63 13.25
CA ALA A 28 -20.40 -8.31 12.80
C ALA A 28 -19.17 -7.44 13.05
N TRP A 29 -18.72 -6.72 12.04
CA TRP A 29 -17.76 -5.64 12.21
C TRP A 29 -18.48 -4.58 13.04
N SER A 30 -18.36 -4.64 14.34
CA SER A 30 -18.96 -3.67 15.27
C SER A 30 -18.11 -2.43 15.43
N GLY A 31 -17.24 -2.11 14.43
CA GLY A 31 -16.28 -1.03 14.61
C GLY A 31 -15.48 -1.27 15.89
N TYR A 32 -14.66 -2.33 15.92
CA TYR A 32 -13.79 -2.53 17.07
C TYR A 32 -12.82 -1.36 17.12
N GLU A 33 -13.20 -0.35 17.86
CA GLU A 33 -12.30 0.66 18.35
C GLU A 33 -11.58 0.04 19.54
N ARG A 34 -10.29 -0.18 19.39
CA ARG A 34 -9.42 -0.62 20.47
C ARG A 34 -9.56 0.40 21.60
N GLU A 35 -10.09 -0.01 22.76
CA GLU A 35 -10.05 0.85 23.95
C GLU A 35 -8.61 1.32 24.18
N GLY A 36 -8.41 2.63 24.18
CA GLY A 36 -7.10 3.26 24.19
C GLY A 36 -6.77 4.01 22.88
N TRP A 37 -7.60 3.92 21.83
CA TRP A 37 -7.51 4.75 20.62
C TRP A 37 -8.57 5.86 20.61
N MET A 38 -9.15 6.12 21.77
CA MET A 38 -9.96 7.31 21.94
C MET A 38 -9.05 8.53 21.87
N ASP A 39 -9.14 9.22 20.79
CA ASP A 39 -9.02 10.68 20.57
C ASP A 39 -8.35 11.46 21.73
N THR A 40 -7.14 11.05 22.07
CA THR A 40 -6.25 11.79 22.98
C THR A 40 -5.26 12.62 22.16
N GLY A 41 -5.72 13.27 21.09
CA GLY A 41 -4.87 14.13 20.27
C GLY A 41 -3.70 13.41 19.57
N ASN A 42 -3.80 12.10 19.45
CA ASN A 42 -2.75 11.26 18.90
C ASN A 42 -3.11 10.90 17.46
N ASP A 43 -3.07 11.91 16.57
CA ASP A 43 -3.28 11.71 15.15
C ASP A 43 -2.34 10.63 14.63
N THR A 44 -2.91 9.64 13.91
CA THR A 44 -2.12 8.64 13.21
C THR A 44 -1.40 9.30 12.04
N VAL A 45 -0.11 9.09 11.95
CA VAL A 45 0.72 9.56 10.84
C VAL A 45 1.42 8.40 10.17
N TYR A 46 1.80 8.61 8.93
CA TYR A 46 2.46 7.61 8.10
C TYR A 46 3.93 7.98 7.91
N VAL A 47 4.79 7.01 8.14
CA VAL A 47 6.24 7.18 7.99
C VAL A 47 6.80 6.05 7.13
N THR A 48 7.92 6.30 6.49
CA THR A 48 8.70 5.26 5.83
C THR A 48 9.92 4.91 6.67
N GLU A 49 10.48 3.73 6.48
CA GLU A 49 11.62 3.22 7.26
C GLU A 49 12.81 4.19 7.26
N THR A 50 13.13 4.76 6.12
CA THR A 50 14.26 5.69 5.94
C THR A 50 13.83 7.15 5.85
N GLY A 51 12.53 7.45 5.92
CA GLY A 51 12.00 8.81 5.77
C GLY A 51 12.27 9.70 6.97
N LEU A 52 12.68 10.95 6.69
CA LEU A 52 12.92 11.97 7.69
C LEU A 52 11.67 12.79 8.04
N VAL A 53 10.55 12.52 7.35
CA VAL A 53 9.29 13.23 7.52
C VAL A 53 8.14 12.26 7.78
N TYR A 54 7.13 12.74 8.50
CA TYR A 54 5.85 12.05 8.63
C TYR A 54 4.80 12.65 7.71
N HIS A 55 3.80 11.86 7.37
CA HIS A 55 2.68 12.23 6.49
C HIS A 55 1.35 12.05 7.22
N LYS A 56 0.46 13.00 7.12
CA LYS A 56 -0.91 12.90 7.65
C LYS A 56 -1.85 12.17 6.69
N ASP A 57 -1.52 12.18 5.39
CA ASP A 57 -2.30 11.51 4.36
C ASP A 57 -1.55 10.31 3.79
N TYR A 58 -2.17 9.13 3.85
CA TYR A 58 -1.64 7.89 3.26
C TYR A 58 -1.47 7.98 1.74
N HIS A 59 -2.35 8.73 1.07
CA HIS A 59 -2.32 8.96 -0.38
C HIS A 59 -1.44 10.14 -0.80
N CYS A 60 -0.64 10.65 0.12
CA CYS A 60 0.32 11.69 -0.23
C CYS A 60 1.21 11.24 -1.37
N SER A 61 1.37 12.07 -2.41
CA SER A 61 2.21 11.76 -3.58
C SER A 61 3.68 11.51 -3.26
N HIS A 62 4.14 11.90 -2.05
CA HIS A 62 5.47 11.53 -1.55
C HIS A 62 5.51 10.11 -0.96
N LEU A 63 4.37 9.52 -0.60
CA LEU A 63 4.24 8.13 -0.19
C LEU A 63 3.86 7.23 -1.36
N ASP A 64 2.92 7.68 -2.19
CA ASP A 64 2.47 6.96 -3.38
C ASP A 64 3.46 7.19 -4.52
N LEU A 65 4.16 6.12 -4.91
CA LEU A 65 5.14 6.17 -5.98
C LEU A 65 4.42 6.07 -7.33
N SER A 66 4.22 7.19 -8.01
CA SER A 66 3.76 7.23 -9.40
C SER A 66 4.87 6.69 -10.33
N ILE A 67 4.92 5.37 -10.52
CA ILE A 67 5.94 4.74 -11.36
C ILE A 67 5.54 4.85 -12.82
N ARG A 68 6.43 5.39 -13.65
CA ARG A 68 6.27 5.48 -15.10
C ARG A 68 7.40 4.75 -15.80
N MET A 69 7.06 4.05 -16.88
CA MET A 69 8.03 3.41 -17.76
C MET A 69 8.44 4.42 -18.86
N THR A 70 9.72 4.47 -19.16
CA THR A 70 10.29 5.25 -20.27
C THR A 70 11.53 4.54 -20.83
N HIS A 71 12.11 5.09 -21.88
CA HIS A 71 13.37 4.58 -22.47
C HIS A 71 14.56 5.35 -21.92
N LEU A 72 15.68 4.65 -21.74
CA LEU A 72 16.91 5.26 -21.24
C LEU A 72 17.38 6.46 -22.08
N GLU A 73 17.19 6.41 -23.38
CA GLU A 73 17.57 7.49 -24.31
C GLU A 73 16.85 8.82 -24.02
N LEU A 74 15.66 8.75 -23.44
CA LEU A 74 14.85 9.94 -23.13
C LEU A 74 15.15 10.52 -21.74
N VAL A 75 15.85 9.79 -20.89
CA VAL A 75 16.02 10.15 -19.48
C VAL A 75 16.76 11.47 -19.27
N GLU A 76 17.70 11.80 -20.14
CA GLU A 76 18.48 13.06 -20.05
C GLU A 76 17.61 14.31 -20.22
N GLY A 77 16.54 14.19 -21.02
CA GLY A 77 15.56 15.28 -21.23
C GLY A 77 14.50 15.37 -20.14
N LEU A 78 14.34 14.33 -19.34
CA LEU A 78 13.30 14.28 -18.30
C LEU A 78 13.75 14.99 -17.01
N ARG A 79 12.75 15.51 -16.31
CA ARG A 79 12.93 16.11 -14.98
C ARG A 79 11.87 15.58 -14.03
N ASN A 80 12.23 15.46 -12.77
CA ASN A 80 11.26 15.14 -11.74
C ASN A 80 10.41 16.38 -11.38
N GLU A 81 9.43 16.21 -10.49
CA GLU A 81 8.51 17.30 -10.10
C GLU A 81 9.22 18.49 -9.42
N ASN A 82 10.45 18.30 -8.94
CA ASN A 82 11.29 19.35 -8.35
C ASN A 82 12.29 19.95 -9.36
N GLY A 83 12.20 19.58 -10.66
CA GLY A 83 13.10 20.02 -11.72
C GLY A 83 14.46 19.33 -11.75
N GLY A 84 14.67 18.32 -10.89
CA GLY A 84 15.91 17.54 -10.82
C GLY A 84 16.06 16.53 -11.97
N LYS A 85 17.30 16.20 -12.31
CA LYS A 85 17.65 15.14 -13.27
C LYS A 85 17.50 13.76 -12.61
N TYR A 86 17.34 12.73 -13.44
CA TYR A 86 17.37 11.34 -13.00
C TYR A 86 18.75 10.74 -13.18
N TYR A 87 19.23 10.03 -12.17
CA TYR A 87 20.50 9.31 -12.14
C TYR A 87 20.26 7.79 -12.10
N PRO A 88 21.23 6.95 -12.51
CA PRO A 88 21.07 5.51 -12.43
C PRO A 88 20.98 5.03 -10.99
N CYS A 89 20.09 4.07 -10.73
CA CYS A 89 20.04 3.39 -9.46
C CYS A 89 21.20 2.39 -9.34
N GLU A 90 22.00 2.52 -8.30
CA GLU A 90 23.18 1.70 -8.05
C GLU A 90 22.85 0.21 -7.83
N HIS A 91 21.63 -0.09 -7.38
CA HIS A 91 21.20 -1.45 -7.08
C HIS A 91 20.74 -2.26 -8.29
N CYS A 92 20.09 -1.62 -9.28
CA CYS A 92 19.47 -2.35 -10.36
C CYS A 92 19.97 -1.98 -11.77
N VAL A 93 20.57 -0.81 -11.97
CA VAL A 93 21.05 -0.38 -13.30
C VAL A 93 22.48 -0.86 -13.49
N LYS A 94 22.63 -1.97 -14.23
CA LYS A 94 23.93 -2.59 -14.50
C LYS A 94 24.33 -2.62 -15.98
N GLY A 95 23.56 -1.97 -16.85
CA GLY A 95 23.79 -2.01 -18.30
C GLY A 95 23.27 -0.80 -19.03
N ASN A 96 23.63 -0.68 -20.30
CA ASN A 96 23.27 0.41 -21.18
C ASN A 96 22.09 -0.02 -22.07
N GLY A 97 20.95 0.64 -21.92
CA GLY A 97 19.81 0.53 -22.82
C GLY A 97 18.61 -0.20 -22.25
N GLY A 98 17.45 0.03 -22.86
CA GLY A 98 16.18 -0.62 -22.57
C GLY A 98 15.17 0.26 -21.82
N ASN A 99 14.13 -0.38 -21.37
CA ASN A 99 13.08 0.25 -20.60
C ASN A 99 13.54 0.51 -19.16
N ILE A 100 13.24 1.69 -18.68
CA ILE A 100 13.53 2.11 -17.31
C ILE A 100 12.27 2.61 -16.63
N TYR A 101 12.30 2.63 -15.31
CA TYR A 101 11.22 3.07 -14.45
C TYR A 101 11.66 4.26 -13.64
N ILE A 102 10.86 5.32 -13.67
CA ILE A 102 11.08 6.55 -12.92
C ILE A 102 9.86 6.86 -12.06
N THR A 103 10.06 7.64 -11.03
CA THR A 103 8.97 8.18 -10.19
C THR A 103 8.92 9.69 -10.32
N ASN A 104 7.76 10.30 -10.09
CA ASN A 104 7.62 11.76 -10.21
C ASN A 104 8.48 12.51 -9.20
N SER A 105 8.59 12.00 -7.98
CA SER A 105 9.29 12.65 -6.86
C SER A 105 10.74 12.18 -6.67
N GLY A 106 11.13 11.06 -7.29
CA GLY A 106 12.47 10.49 -7.16
C GLY A 106 13.50 11.17 -8.08
N ASP A 107 14.75 10.90 -7.80
CA ASP A 107 15.92 11.36 -8.58
C ASP A 107 16.67 10.20 -9.25
N ARG A 108 16.13 8.98 -9.17
CA ARG A 108 16.76 7.78 -9.73
C ARG A 108 15.86 7.09 -10.74
N TYR A 109 16.46 6.53 -11.79
CA TYR A 109 15.79 5.61 -12.70
C TYR A 109 16.23 4.17 -12.42
N HIS A 110 15.33 3.23 -12.64
CA HIS A 110 15.48 1.82 -12.30
C HIS A 110 15.27 0.93 -13.52
N SER A 111 16.02 -0.15 -13.64
CA SER A 111 15.84 -1.15 -14.70
C SER A 111 14.87 -2.27 -14.31
N SER A 112 14.44 -2.32 -13.05
CA SER A 112 13.54 -3.37 -12.53
C SER A 112 12.49 -2.79 -11.60
N LEU A 113 11.22 -3.16 -11.79
CA LEU A 113 10.11 -2.86 -10.87
C LEU A 113 10.28 -3.54 -9.50
N SER A 114 11.05 -4.62 -9.42
CA SER A 114 11.32 -5.31 -8.16
C SER A 114 12.43 -4.68 -7.33
N CYS A 115 13.06 -3.61 -7.83
CA CYS A 115 14.13 -2.92 -7.12
C CYS A 115 13.66 -2.40 -5.76
N SER A 116 14.47 -2.59 -4.73
CA SER A 116 14.19 -2.06 -3.38
C SER A 116 14.02 -0.55 -3.36
N GLY A 117 14.68 0.18 -4.26
CA GLY A 117 14.53 1.63 -4.40
C GLY A 117 13.16 2.09 -4.91
N LEU A 118 12.35 1.17 -5.50
CA LEU A 118 10.97 1.42 -5.91
C LEU A 118 9.93 0.87 -4.91
N LYS A 119 10.38 0.20 -3.85
CA LYS A 119 9.49 -0.33 -2.81
C LYS A 119 9.59 0.57 -1.58
N ARG A 120 8.45 0.95 -1.04
CA ARG A 120 8.37 1.67 0.23
C ARG A 120 7.52 0.88 1.20
N THR A 121 8.05 0.61 2.38
CA THR A 121 7.27 0.11 3.51
C THR A 121 6.76 1.32 4.27
N ILE A 122 5.45 1.42 4.40
CA ILE A 122 4.77 2.52 5.10
C ILE A 122 4.27 1.99 6.44
N TYR A 123 4.60 2.68 7.51
CA TYR A 123 4.15 2.37 8.86
C TYR A 123 3.16 3.44 9.32
N ALA A 124 2.05 3.01 9.91
CA ALA A 124 1.10 3.87 10.59
C ALA A 124 1.50 3.91 12.07
N ILE A 125 1.87 5.08 12.57
CA ILE A 125 2.28 5.29 13.96
C ILE A 125 1.55 6.50 14.55
N PRO A 126 1.39 6.57 15.87
CA PRO A 126 0.93 7.79 16.53
C PRO A 126 1.92 8.94 16.30
N ILE A 127 1.42 10.17 16.18
CA ILE A 127 2.28 11.34 15.96
C ILE A 127 3.30 11.54 17.09
N SER A 128 2.98 11.09 18.29
CA SER A 128 3.90 11.10 19.43
C SER A 128 5.15 10.26 19.21
N GLU A 129 5.04 9.17 18.45
CA GLU A 129 6.16 8.30 18.09
C GLU A 129 6.95 8.82 16.89
N ALA A 130 6.40 9.78 16.15
CA ALA A 130 7.10 10.46 15.07
C ALA A 130 8.03 11.59 15.56
N ALA A 131 8.30 11.65 16.87
CA ALA A 131 9.18 12.63 17.46
C ALA A 131 10.57 12.60 16.79
N GLY A 132 11.04 13.75 16.31
CA GLY A 132 12.29 13.87 15.55
C GLY A 132 12.14 13.80 14.04
N LYS A 133 10.95 13.46 13.51
CA LYS A 133 10.63 13.57 12.08
C LYS A 133 9.93 14.89 11.80
N GLY A 134 10.30 15.55 10.71
CA GLY A 134 9.60 16.77 10.25
C GLY A 134 8.22 16.44 9.65
N ALA A 135 7.35 17.45 9.55
CA ALA A 135 6.10 17.32 8.82
C ALA A 135 6.38 17.35 7.32
N CYS A 136 5.67 16.52 6.55
CA CYS A 136 5.74 16.58 5.10
C CYS A 136 5.24 17.93 4.59
N SER A 137 5.98 18.56 3.71
CA SER A 137 5.64 19.89 3.15
C SER A 137 4.31 19.89 2.39
N ARG A 138 3.82 18.73 1.95
CA ARG A 138 2.62 18.60 1.14
C ARG A 138 1.37 18.24 1.94
N CYS A 139 1.48 17.38 2.94
CA CYS A 139 0.35 16.88 3.72
C CYS A 139 0.53 16.99 5.25
N GLY A 140 1.62 17.53 5.72
CA GLY A 140 1.93 17.64 7.16
C GLY A 140 1.37 18.91 7.82
N GLN A 141 0.81 19.84 7.04
CA GLN A 141 0.21 21.09 7.55
C GLN A 141 -1.19 20.86 8.11
#